data_6b912c79668ed68fc62f3ce31e955cfb
#
_entry.id   6b912c79668ed68fc62f3ce31e955cfb
#
_cell.length_a   1.000
_cell.length_b   1.000
_cell.length_c   1.000
_cell.angle_alpha   90.00
_cell.angle_beta   90.00
_cell.angle_gamma   90.00
#
_symmetry.space_group_name_H-M   'P 1'
#
loop_
_entity.id
_entity.type
_entity.pdbx_description
1 polymer ?
#
loop_
_entity_poly.entity_id
_entity_poly.type
_entity_poly.pdbx_seq_one_letter_code
_entity_poly.pdbx_strand_id
1 'polypeptide(L)'
;MTDLTVHRFHGGDGVELAWREVGEGRPLVLLHGLMGSGAQMADGPAGAIAAHGYRVILPDLRGHGDSGRPHDPARYPPDILADDGLALIDHLRLDDYHLGGYSLGGKVVLRLLARGARPTSAVVGGQGLDALDAETDRTPGYRRLLAAIADGATFEPGSAEALTAGWIAQAGVDPRAIAYLLDSFVGTPKDALRQVPTPTLIVAGDGDTRSASAGELAGLLPNGRLVLIPGDHLGVIGAPELIDAVVDFLG
;
A
#
# COMPACT_ATOMS: atom_id res chain seq x y z
N MET A 1 -19.34 -10.81 -3.17
CA MET A 1 -17.90 -11.06 -3.35
C MET A 1 -17.72 -11.76 -4.68
N THR A 2 -17.11 -11.10 -5.65
CA THR A 2 -16.71 -11.73 -6.92
C THR A 2 -15.53 -12.65 -6.59
N ASP A 3 -15.68 -13.94 -6.88
CA ASP A 3 -14.59 -14.91 -6.68
C ASP A 3 -13.53 -14.68 -7.77
N LEU A 4 -12.57 -13.80 -7.47
CA LEU A 4 -11.50 -13.44 -8.39
C LEU A 4 -10.40 -14.49 -8.35
N THR A 5 -9.90 -14.88 -9.52
CA THR A 5 -8.77 -15.81 -9.62
C THR A 5 -7.55 -15.24 -8.90
N VAL A 6 -6.96 -16.04 -8.02
CA VAL A 6 -5.69 -15.74 -7.35
C VAL A 6 -4.55 -16.24 -8.23
N HIS A 7 -3.74 -15.31 -8.72
CA HIS A 7 -2.50 -15.60 -9.43
C HIS A 7 -1.33 -15.60 -8.45
N ARG A 8 -0.23 -16.29 -8.81
CA ARG A 8 0.94 -16.41 -7.95
C ARG A 8 2.23 -16.19 -8.73
N PHE A 9 3.22 -15.63 -8.04
CA PHE A 9 4.58 -15.48 -8.54
C PHE A 9 5.56 -15.61 -7.36
N HIS A 10 6.85 -15.62 -7.63
CA HIS A 10 7.86 -15.68 -6.58
C HIS A 10 8.62 -14.35 -6.51
N GLY A 11 8.75 -13.80 -5.32
CA GLY A 11 9.69 -12.71 -5.04
C GLY A 11 11.14 -13.14 -5.31
N GLY A 12 12.05 -12.19 -5.35
CA GLY A 12 13.46 -12.45 -5.64
C GLY A 12 14.15 -13.41 -4.66
N ASP A 13 13.60 -13.58 -3.46
CA ASP A 13 14.05 -14.52 -2.43
C ASP A 13 13.29 -15.86 -2.42
N GLY A 14 12.40 -16.07 -3.39
CA GLY A 14 11.60 -17.28 -3.54
C GLY A 14 10.35 -17.37 -2.68
N VAL A 15 9.98 -16.33 -1.93
CA VAL A 15 8.69 -16.29 -1.23
C VAL A 15 7.57 -16.18 -2.27
N GLU A 16 6.55 -17.06 -2.17
CA GLU A 16 5.38 -17.03 -3.03
C GLU A 16 4.49 -15.84 -2.68
N LEU A 17 4.16 -15.02 -3.67
CA LEU A 17 3.33 -13.84 -3.58
C LEU A 17 2.10 -13.99 -4.45
N ALA A 18 0.99 -13.38 -4.03
CA ALA A 18 -0.29 -13.49 -4.70
C ALA A 18 -0.74 -12.14 -5.27
N TRP A 19 -1.52 -12.18 -6.34
CA TRP A 19 -2.21 -11.02 -6.89
C TRP A 19 -3.53 -11.42 -7.55
N ARG A 20 -4.40 -10.45 -7.73
CA ARG A 20 -5.69 -10.56 -8.43
C ARG A 20 -5.80 -9.43 -9.44
N GLU A 21 -6.78 -9.51 -10.31
CA GLU A 21 -7.10 -8.42 -11.22
C GLU A 21 -8.60 -8.23 -11.41
N VAL A 22 -8.98 -6.99 -11.70
CA VAL A 22 -10.36 -6.59 -12.01
C VAL A 22 -10.34 -5.71 -13.23
N GLY A 23 -11.29 -5.94 -14.15
CA GLY A 23 -11.45 -5.16 -15.38
C GLY A 23 -10.46 -5.53 -16.46
N GLU A 24 -10.50 -4.75 -17.52
CA GLU A 24 -9.66 -4.89 -18.73
C GLU A 24 -9.18 -3.51 -19.18
N GLY A 25 -8.11 -3.46 -19.98
CA GLY A 25 -7.57 -2.23 -20.54
C GLY A 25 -6.20 -1.87 -19.99
N ARG A 26 -5.95 -0.57 -19.73
CA ARG A 26 -4.62 -0.09 -19.30
C ARG A 26 -4.26 -0.61 -17.91
N PRO A 27 -3.06 -1.18 -17.72
CA PRO A 27 -2.66 -1.73 -16.44
C PRO A 27 -2.51 -0.66 -15.36
N LEU A 28 -3.13 -0.88 -14.20
CA LEU A 28 -2.91 -0.12 -12.97
C LEU A 28 -2.55 -1.10 -11.85
N VAL A 29 -1.33 -1.07 -11.36
CA VAL A 29 -0.95 -1.77 -10.14
C VAL A 29 -1.40 -0.92 -8.96
N LEU A 30 -2.28 -1.46 -8.10
CA LEU A 30 -2.85 -0.73 -6.97
C LEU A 30 -2.56 -1.46 -5.65
N LEU A 31 -1.73 -0.84 -4.79
CA LEU A 31 -1.22 -1.40 -3.55
C LEU A 31 -2.12 -1.04 -2.36
N HIS A 32 -2.49 -2.04 -1.56
CA HIS A 32 -3.33 -1.86 -0.37
C HIS A 32 -2.57 -1.27 0.83
N GLY A 33 -3.32 -0.79 1.81
CA GLY A 33 -2.79 -0.31 3.09
C GLY A 33 -2.35 -1.45 4.04
N LEU A 34 -1.69 -1.07 5.13
CA LEU A 34 -1.32 -2.02 6.19
C LEU A 34 -2.57 -2.76 6.68
N MET A 35 -2.45 -4.07 6.85
CA MET A 35 -3.53 -4.99 7.23
C MET A 35 -4.68 -5.12 6.22
N GLY A 36 -4.51 -4.57 5.01
CA GLY A 36 -5.42 -4.75 3.90
C GLY A 36 -5.09 -5.99 3.05
N SER A 37 -5.80 -6.12 1.94
CA SER A 37 -5.54 -7.15 0.92
C SER A 37 -6.04 -6.72 -0.45
N GLY A 38 -5.56 -7.38 -1.51
CA GLY A 38 -6.07 -7.21 -2.85
C GLY A 38 -7.55 -7.56 -2.98
N ALA A 39 -8.03 -8.55 -2.22
CA ALA A 39 -9.45 -8.91 -2.19
C ALA A 39 -10.32 -7.77 -1.67
N GLN A 40 -9.92 -7.11 -0.57
CA GLN A 40 -10.65 -5.95 -0.04
C GLN A 40 -10.64 -4.77 -1.01
N MET A 41 -9.52 -4.55 -1.71
CA MET A 41 -9.44 -3.50 -2.74
C MET A 41 -10.37 -3.81 -3.93
N ALA A 42 -10.51 -5.08 -4.30
CA ALA A 42 -11.39 -5.52 -5.37
C ALA A 42 -12.87 -5.28 -5.05
N ASP A 43 -13.28 -5.57 -3.81
CA ASP A 43 -14.64 -5.31 -3.33
C ASP A 43 -14.89 -3.81 -3.03
N GLY A 44 -13.84 -2.98 -3.04
CA GLY A 44 -13.84 -1.55 -2.79
C GLY A 44 -13.57 -0.71 -4.05
N PRO A 45 -12.53 0.16 -4.03
CA PRO A 45 -12.32 1.16 -5.08
C PRO A 45 -11.90 0.59 -6.44
N ALA A 46 -11.28 -0.60 -6.48
CA ALA A 46 -10.71 -1.13 -7.71
C ALA A 46 -11.77 -1.43 -8.77
N GLY A 47 -12.94 -1.95 -8.37
CA GLY A 47 -14.04 -2.20 -9.30
C GLY A 47 -14.57 -0.94 -9.97
N ALA A 48 -14.67 0.15 -9.21
CA ALA A 48 -15.10 1.45 -9.73
C ALA A 48 -14.06 2.03 -10.71
N ILE A 49 -12.76 1.97 -10.38
CA ILE A 49 -11.68 2.40 -11.28
C ILE A 49 -11.66 1.54 -12.55
N ALA A 50 -11.83 0.22 -12.42
CA ALA A 50 -11.85 -0.71 -13.55
C ALA A 50 -12.96 -0.39 -14.56
N ALA A 51 -14.11 0.11 -14.12
CA ALA A 51 -15.22 0.51 -14.97
C ALA A 51 -14.86 1.66 -15.96
N HIS A 52 -13.73 2.34 -15.72
CA HIS A 52 -13.19 3.40 -16.60
C HIS A 52 -12.11 2.90 -17.59
N GLY A 53 -12.03 1.58 -17.83
CA GLY A 53 -11.14 1.01 -18.84
C GLY A 53 -9.74 0.67 -18.32
N TYR A 54 -9.63 0.38 -17.03
CA TYR A 54 -8.39 -0.08 -16.41
C TYR A 54 -8.44 -1.55 -16.05
N ARG A 55 -7.35 -2.26 -16.31
CA ARG A 55 -7.03 -3.56 -15.73
C ARG A 55 -6.33 -3.30 -14.40
N VAL A 56 -7.06 -3.36 -13.31
CA VAL A 56 -6.53 -3.08 -11.97
C VAL A 56 -5.92 -4.35 -11.39
N ILE A 57 -4.61 -4.34 -11.20
CA ILE A 57 -3.79 -5.43 -10.66
C ILE A 57 -3.61 -5.18 -9.16
N LEU A 58 -4.03 -6.12 -8.34
CA LEU A 58 -4.17 -6.01 -6.90
C LEU A 58 -3.28 -7.05 -6.21
N PRO A 59 -1.99 -6.77 -6.01
CA PRO A 59 -1.13 -7.68 -5.25
C PRO A 59 -1.50 -7.66 -3.77
N ASP A 60 -1.40 -8.82 -3.15
CA ASP A 60 -1.28 -8.93 -1.71
C ASP A 60 0.17 -8.69 -1.33
N LEU A 61 0.45 -7.66 -0.55
CA LEU A 61 1.80 -7.40 -0.06
C LEU A 61 2.29 -8.56 0.82
N ARG A 62 3.58 -8.85 0.85
CA ARG A 62 4.17 -9.88 1.72
C ARG A 62 3.63 -9.75 3.15
N GLY A 63 3.27 -10.83 3.78
CA GLY A 63 2.65 -10.86 5.10
C GLY A 63 1.13 -10.64 5.12
N HIS A 64 0.50 -10.37 3.96
CA HIS A 64 -0.92 -10.07 3.84
C HIS A 64 -1.64 -11.01 2.87
N GLY A 65 -2.96 -11.03 2.97
CA GLY A 65 -3.85 -11.72 2.04
C GLY A 65 -3.44 -13.18 1.75
N ASP A 66 -3.35 -13.55 0.48
CA ASP A 66 -2.91 -14.87 0.02
C ASP A 66 -1.40 -14.94 -0.29
N SER A 67 -0.65 -13.86 -0.09
CA SER A 67 0.80 -13.85 -0.17
C SER A 67 1.43 -14.57 1.02
N GLY A 68 2.67 -15.07 0.79
CA GLY A 68 3.46 -15.73 1.82
C GLY A 68 3.63 -14.88 3.09
N ARG A 69 3.50 -15.54 4.24
CA ARG A 69 3.62 -14.96 5.60
C ARG A 69 4.69 -15.71 6.40
N PRO A 70 5.95 -15.74 5.96
CA PRO A 70 6.99 -16.48 6.67
C PRO A 70 7.17 -15.95 8.10
N HIS A 71 7.31 -16.88 9.05
CA HIS A 71 7.65 -16.55 10.45
C HIS A 71 9.17 -16.54 10.69
N ASP A 72 9.92 -16.24 9.66
CA ASP A 72 11.36 -16.06 9.69
C ASP A 72 11.69 -14.59 9.41
N PRO A 73 12.26 -13.84 10.36
CA PRO A 73 12.61 -12.42 10.15
C PRO A 73 13.61 -12.22 9.01
N ALA A 74 14.43 -13.22 8.67
CA ALA A 74 15.35 -13.16 7.53
C ALA A 74 14.62 -13.04 6.17
N ARG A 75 13.33 -13.37 6.12
CA ARG A 75 12.46 -13.20 4.95
C ARG A 75 11.83 -11.80 4.85
N TYR A 76 12.21 -10.90 5.75
CA TYR A 76 11.81 -9.49 5.74
C TYR A 76 13.05 -8.58 5.79
N PRO A 77 13.99 -8.74 4.82
CA PRO A 77 15.14 -7.84 4.77
C PRO A 77 14.69 -6.40 4.51
N PRO A 78 15.56 -5.42 4.79
CA PRO A 78 15.27 -4.02 4.50
C PRO A 78 14.79 -3.82 3.05
N ASP A 79 13.72 -3.04 2.88
CA ASP A 79 13.16 -2.65 1.58
C ASP A 79 12.41 -3.76 0.81
N ILE A 80 12.09 -4.88 1.45
CA ILE A 80 11.52 -6.06 0.80
C ILE A 80 10.22 -5.79 0.03
N LEU A 81 9.36 -4.87 0.50
CA LEU A 81 8.13 -4.54 -0.23
C LEU A 81 8.41 -3.86 -1.57
N ALA A 82 9.48 -3.08 -1.66
CA ALA A 82 9.88 -2.50 -2.93
C ALA A 82 10.50 -3.56 -3.85
N ASP A 83 11.27 -4.50 -3.30
CA ASP A 83 11.80 -5.64 -4.08
C ASP A 83 10.65 -6.49 -4.65
N ASP A 84 9.65 -6.81 -3.83
CA ASP A 84 8.47 -7.57 -4.25
C ASP A 84 7.66 -6.81 -5.32
N GLY A 85 7.50 -5.50 -5.17
CA GLY A 85 6.80 -4.66 -6.14
C GLY A 85 7.52 -4.61 -7.50
N LEU A 86 8.85 -4.45 -7.49
CA LEU A 86 9.66 -4.50 -8.72
C LEU A 86 9.60 -5.89 -9.38
N ALA A 87 9.66 -6.95 -8.56
CA ALA A 87 9.54 -8.32 -9.05
C ALA A 87 8.18 -8.59 -9.72
N LEU A 88 7.08 -8.04 -9.18
CA LEU A 88 5.75 -8.14 -9.80
C LEU A 88 5.70 -7.41 -11.15
N ILE A 89 6.21 -6.17 -11.22
CA ILE A 89 6.26 -5.38 -12.46
C ILE A 89 7.02 -6.13 -13.56
N ASP A 90 8.18 -6.71 -13.20
CA ASP A 90 9.00 -7.52 -14.12
C ASP A 90 8.28 -8.82 -14.52
N HIS A 91 7.71 -9.55 -13.54
CA HIS A 91 6.97 -10.80 -13.81
C HIS A 91 5.84 -10.60 -14.80
N LEU A 92 5.09 -9.49 -14.67
CA LEU A 92 3.98 -9.14 -15.56
C LEU A 92 4.45 -8.44 -16.83
N ARG A 93 5.73 -8.11 -16.96
CA ARG A 93 6.33 -7.39 -18.11
C ARG A 93 5.60 -6.08 -18.42
N LEU A 94 5.38 -5.28 -17.36
CA LEU A 94 4.65 -4.02 -17.49
C LEU A 94 5.57 -2.91 -17.98
N ASP A 95 5.43 -2.51 -19.25
CA ASP A 95 6.18 -1.39 -19.84
C ASP A 95 5.36 -0.10 -19.83
N ASP A 96 4.07 -0.16 -20.17
CA ASP A 96 3.11 0.96 -20.11
C ASP A 96 2.05 0.65 -19.05
N TYR A 97 2.20 1.23 -17.87
CA TYR A 97 1.33 0.96 -16.73
C TYR A 97 1.22 2.19 -15.82
N HIS A 98 0.20 2.19 -14.99
CA HIS A 98 0.04 3.12 -13.87
C HIS A 98 0.36 2.40 -12.55
N LEU A 99 0.80 3.17 -11.55
CA LEU A 99 1.14 2.65 -10.24
C LEU A 99 0.40 3.46 -9.17
N GLY A 100 -0.37 2.81 -8.32
CA GLY A 100 -1.11 3.46 -7.25
C GLY A 100 -0.98 2.73 -5.93
N GLY A 101 -1.29 3.43 -4.84
CA GLY A 101 -1.36 2.81 -3.52
C GLY A 101 -1.93 3.76 -2.48
N TYR A 102 -2.52 3.17 -1.44
CA TYR A 102 -3.09 3.90 -0.31
C TYR A 102 -2.38 3.55 0.99
N SER A 103 -2.11 4.54 1.84
CA SER A 103 -1.45 4.36 3.14
C SER A 103 -0.10 3.63 2.98
N LEU A 104 0.09 2.43 3.56
CA LEU A 104 1.30 1.63 3.31
C LEU A 104 1.58 1.46 1.81
N GLY A 105 0.55 1.17 1.00
CA GLY A 105 0.71 1.08 -0.46
C GLY A 105 1.25 2.36 -1.07
N GLY A 106 0.79 3.54 -0.62
CA GLY A 106 1.32 4.84 -1.05
C GLY A 106 2.80 5.03 -0.68
N LYS A 107 3.20 4.59 0.52
CA LYS A 107 4.62 4.58 0.95
C LYS A 107 5.47 3.69 0.04
N VAL A 108 4.97 2.50 -0.30
CA VAL A 108 5.66 1.57 -1.22
C VAL A 108 5.76 2.17 -2.62
N VAL A 109 4.71 2.85 -3.13
CA VAL A 109 4.76 3.57 -4.42
C VAL A 109 5.90 4.59 -4.43
N LEU A 110 6.01 5.45 -3.42
CA LEU A 110 7.11 6.43 -3.31
C LEU A 110 8.48 5.73 -3.33
N ARG A 111 8.58 4.60 -2.64
CA ARG A 111 9.81 3.83 -2.61
C ARG A 111 10.16 3.20 -3.96
N LEU A 112 9.17 2.64 -4.66
CA LEU A 112 9.32 2.09 -6.01
C LEU A 112 9.78 3.17 -7.01
N LEU A 113 9.17 4.36 -6.99
CA LEU A 113 9.58 5.49 -7.83
C LEU A 113 11.03 5.90 -7.55
N ALA A 114 11.42 6.04 -6.28
CA ALA A 114 12.79 6.38 -5.89
C ALA A 114 13.81 5.30 -6.32
N ARG A 115 13.38 4.03 -6.43
CA ARG A 115 14.19 2.89 -6.88
C ARG A 115 14.18 2.67 -8.40
N GLY A 116 13.56 3.55 -9.14
CA GLY A 116 13.64 3.54 -10.59
C GLY A 116 12.45 2.92 -11.31
N ALA A 117 11.35 2.57 -10.65
CA ALA A 117 10.10 2.28 -11.33
C ALA A 117 9.67 3.50 -12.19
N ARG A 118 9.19 3.24 -13.41
CA ARG A 118 8.84 4.30 -14.38
C ARG A 118 7.44 4.06 -14.94
N PRO A 119 6.39 4.12 -14.09
CA PRO A 119 5.02 4.09 -14.59
C PRO A 119 4.72 5.35 -15.40
N THR A 120 3.70 5.29 -16.25
CA THR A 120 3.18 6.44 -17.03
C THR A 120 2.69 7.54 -16.10
N SER A 121 2.03 7.15 -15.00
CA SER A 121 1.69 8.05 -13.89
C SER A 121 1.60 7.27 -12.56
N ALA A 122 1.66 7.99 -11.45
CA ALA A 122 1.56 7.40 -10.12
C ALA A 122 0.51 8.08 -9.24
N VAL A 123 -0.12 7.32 -8.35
CA VAL A 123 -1.08 7.81 -7.35
C VAL A 123 -0.62 7.40 -5.96
N VAL A 124 -0.50 8.36 -5.06
CA VAL A 124 -0.10 8.17 -3.66
C VAL A 124 -1.22 8.69 -2.77
N GLY A 125 -1.99 7.79 -2.20
CA GLY A 125 -3.11 8.12 -1.32
C GLY A 125 -2.76 8.03 0.16
N GLY A 126 -3.28 8.98 0.96
CA GLY A 126 -3.18 8.97 2.42
C GLY A 126 -1.74 9.06 2.96
N GLN A 127 -0.87 9.83 2.28
CA GLN A 127 0.51 10.03 2.68
C GLN A 127 0.90 11.50 2.67
N GLY A 128 1.77 11.87 3.60
CA GLY A 128 2.43 13.16 3.66
C GLY A 128 3.96 13.00 3.59
N LEU A 129 4.68 14.09 3.77
CA LEU A 129 6.15 14.11 3.73
C LEU A 129 6.77 13.18 4.78
N ASP A 130 6.09 13.01 5.92
CA ASP A 130 6.55 12.14 7.02
C ASP A 130 6.60 10.65 6.63
N ALA A 131 5.84 10.25 5.59
CA ALA A 131 5.89 8.90 5.04
C ALA A 131 7.27 8.52 4.49
N LEU A 132 8.12 9.49 4.20
CA LEU A 132 9.48 9.25 3.73
C LEU A 132 10.41 8.74 4.83
N ASP A 133 10.02 8.93 6.10
CA ASP A 133 10.78 8.43 7.23
C ASP A 133 10.39 6.98 7.56
N ALA A 134 11.39 6.09 7.71
CA ALA A 134 11.19 4.71 8.12
C ALA A 134 10.63 4.60 9.56
N GLU A 135 10.94 5.57 10.42
CA GLU A 135 10.56 5.52 11.84
C GLU A 135 9.08 5.88 12.08
N THR A 136 8.41 6.58 11.13
CA THR A 136 7.04 7.08 11.31
C THR A 136 6.03 5.97 11.62
N ASP A 137 6.20 4.77 11.02
CA ASP A 137 5.31 3.63 11.23
C ASP A 137 5.79 2.66 12.33
N ARG A 138 6.99 2.92 12.89
CA ARG A 138 7.62 2.06 13.90
C ARG A 138 7.27 2.51 15.31
N THR A 139 5.99 2.77 15.62
CA THR A 139 5.64 3.05 17.01
C THR A 139 5.98 1.83 17.88
N PRO A 140 6.90 1.95 18.87
CA PRO A 140 7.32 0.81 19.68
C PRO A 140 6.16 0.14 20.42
N GLY A 141 5.09 0.90 20.70
CA GLY A 141 3.85 0.39 21.31
C GLY A 141 3.09 -0.56 20.40
N TYR A 142 2.92 -0.18 19.14
CA TYR A 142 2.18 -1.01 18.18
C TYR A 142 2.91 -2.34 17.87
N ARG A 143 4.24 -2.30 17.73
CA ARG A 143 5.03 -3.52 17.54
C ARG A 143 4.96 -4.46 18.73
N ARG A 144 5.01 -3.93 19.98
CA ARG A 144 4.83 -4.74 21.19
C ARG A 144 3.44 -5.37 21.23
N LEU A 145 2.42 -4.62 20.82
CA LEU A 145 1.06 -5.16 20.74
C LEU A 145 0.97 -6.30 19.73
N LEU A 146 1.51 -6.14 18.52
CA LEU A 146 1.54 -7.20 17.51
C LEU A 146 2.26 -8.46 18.01
N ALA A 147 3.42 -8.29 18.65
CA ALA A 147 4.17 -9.39 19.23
C ALA A 147 3.36 -10.10 20.33
N ALA A 148 2.73 -9.34 21.23
CA ALA A 148 1.90 -9.90 22.30
C ALA A 148 0.69 -10.67 21.71
N ILE A 149 0.01 -10.13 20.70
CA ILE A 149 -1.09 -10.84 20.00
C ILE A 149 -0.57 -12.14 19.37
N ALA A 150 0.58 -12.08 18.69
CA ALA A 150 1.20 -13.25 18.06
C ALA A 150 1.59 -14.34 19.05
N ASP A 151 1.90 -13.96 20.29
CA ASP A 151 2.26 -14.86 21.38
C ASP A 151 1.03 -15.31 22.19
N GLY A 152 -0.18 -14.95 21.77
CA GLY A 152 -1.45 -15.38 22.38
C GLY A 152 -1.79 -14.65 23.68
N ALA A 153 -1.29 -13.43 23.87
CA ALA A 153 -1.65 -12.61 25.03
C ALA A 153 -3.14 -12.33 25.08
N THR A 154 -3.68 -12.30 26.29
CA THR A 154 -5.07 -11.86 26.55
C THR A 154 -5.06 -10.41 27.04
N PHE A 155 -6.06 -9.65 26.62
CA PHE A 155 -6.21 -8.25 26.97
C PHE A 155 -7.49 -8.01 27.75
N GLU A 156 -7.53 -6.94 28.51
CA GLU A 156 -8.73 -6.57 29.29
C GLU A 156 -9.89 -6.29 28.32
N PRO A 157 -11.07 -6.91 28.53
CA PRO A 157 -12.24 -6.67 27.67
C PRO A 157 -12.57 -5.19 27.51
N GLY A 158 -12.72 -4.73 26.27
CA GLY A 158 -13.01 -3.33 25.95
C GLY A 158 -11.80 -2.39 25.90
N SER A 159 -10.59 -2.87 26.22
CA SER A 159 -9.36 -2.09 26.03
C SER A 159 -9.07 -1.88 24.54
N ALA A 160 -8.28 -0.85 24.21
CA ALA A 160 -7.84 -0.58 22.83
C ALA A 160 -7.04 -1.78 22.25
N GLU A 161 -6.26 -2.44 23.09
CA GLU A 161 -5.51 -3.64 22.72
C GLU A 161 -6.43 -4.81 22.38
N ALA A 162 -7.47 -5.06 23.20
CA ALA A 162 -8.47 -6.11 22.95
C ALA A 162 -9.25 -5.85 21.64
N LEU A 163 -9.65 -4.60 21.40
CA LEU A 163 -10.34 -4.20 20.16
C LEU A 163 -9.44 -4.40 18.95
N THR A 164 -8.18 -3.99 19.04
CA THR A 164 -7.18 -4.17 17.98
C THR A 164 -6.93 -5.66 17.71
N ALA A 165 -6.75 -6.47 18.75
CA ALA A 165 -6.57 -7.91 18.60
C ALA A 165 -7.78 -8.59 17.95
N GLY A 166 -8.99 -8.19 18.34
CA GLY A 166 -10.23 -8.68 17.74
C GLY A 166 -10.33 -8.32 16.25
N TRP A 167 -9.99 -7.08 15.90
CA TRP A 167 -9.98 -6.64 14.50
C TRP A 167 -8.93 -7.39 13.66
N ILE A 168 -7.70 -7.55 14.18
CA ILE A 168 -6.62 -8.33 13.53
C ILE A 168 -7.08 -9.77 13.26
N ALA A 169 -7.69 -10.42 14.26
CA ALA A 169 -8.20 -11.78 14.13
C ALA A 169 -9.32 -11.87 13.07
N GLN A 170 -10.26 -10.93 13.09
CA GLN A 170 -11.38 -10.88 12.14
C GLN A 170 -10.89 -10.62 10.70
N ALA A 171 -9.88 -9.77 10.52
CA ALA A 171 -9.27 -9.49 9.24
C ALA A 171 -8.38 -10.62 8.70
N GLY A 172 -8.13 -11.67 9.49
CA GLY A 172 -7.25 -12.79 9.11
C GLY A 172 -5.78 -12.36 8.93
N VAL A 173 -5.39 -11.29 9.60
CA VAL A 173 -4.02 -10.75 9.55
C VAL A 173 -3.10 -11.58 10.43
N ASP A 174 -1.90 -11.86 9.97
CA ASP A 174 -0.84 -12.53 10.75
C ASP A 174 0.00 -11.48 11.50
N PRO A 175 -0.20 -11.30 12.82
CA PRO A 175 0.47 -10.25 13.57
C PRO A 175 1.99 -10.43 13.65
N ARG A 176 2.50 -11.67 13.57
CA ARG A 176 3.94 -11.95 13.59
C ARG A 176 4.59 -11.54 12.27
N ALA A 177 3.98 -11.89 11.16
CA ALA A 177 4.43 -11.49 9.83
C ALA A 177 4.43 -9.95 9.69
N ILE A 178 3.37 -9.28 10.18
CA ILE A 178 3.29 -7.81 10.16
C ILE A 178 4.36 -7.18 11.06
N ALA A 179 4.65 -7.74 12.22
CA ALA A 179 5.72 -7.22 13.08
C ALA A 179 7.09 -7.25 12.38
N TYR A 180 7.43 -8.34 11.70
CA TYR A 180 8.66 -8.44 10.90
C TYR A 180 8.65 -7.49 9.69
N LEU A 181 7.49 -7.33 9.04
CA LEU A 181 7.34 -6.40 7.93
C LEU A 181 7.65 -4.95 8.34
N LEU A 182 7.14 -4.51 9.50
CA LEU A 182 7.42 -3.16 10.01
C LEU A 182 8.93 -2.93 10.23
N ASP A 183 9.70 -3.98 10.50
CA ASP A 183 11.16 -3.90 10.64
C ASP A 183 11.89 -3.73 9.32
N SER A 184 11.26 -4.12 8.22
CA SER A 184 11.85 -4.04 6.87
C SER A 184 11.75 -2.64 6.23
N PHE A 185 11.01 -1.70 6.84
CA PHE A 185 10.82 -0.38 6.26
C PHE A 185 12.13 0.41 6.21
N VAL A 186 12.35 1.04 5.06
CA VAL A 186 13.50 1.89 4.77
C VAL A 186 13.01 3.28 4.40
N GLY A 187 13.69 4.31 4.87
CA GLY A 187 13.38 5.68 4.50
C GLY A 187 13.57 5.94 3.00
N THR A 188 12.74 6.80 2.43
CA THR A 188 12.85 7.20 1.03
C THR A 188 13.60 8.53 0.93
N PRO A 189 14.78 8.58 0.29
CA PRO A 189 15.55 9.81 0.20
C PRO A 189 14.79 10.90 -0.58
N LYS A 190 14.65 12.09 0.00
CA LYS A 190 13.99 13.24 -0.65
C LYS A 190 14.64 13.59 -1.98
N ASP A 191 15.97 13.51 -2.05
CA ASP A 191 16.70 13.82 -3.28
C ASP A 191 16.43 12.82 -4.41
N ALA A 192 16.15 11.55 -4.09
CA ALA A 192 15.72 10.58 -5.08
C ALA A 192 14.34 10.95 -5.65
N LEU A 193 13.39 11.39 -4.81
CA LEU A 193 12.06 11.81 -5.27
C LEU A 193 12.09 13.08 -6.11
N ARG A 194 13.02 14.03 -5.83
CA ARG A 194 13.22 15.22 -6.69
C ARG A 194 13.69 14.89 -8.09
N GLN A 195 14.17 13.69 -8.34
CA GLN A 195 14.60 13.21 -9.66
C GLN A 195 13.54 12.34 -10.37
N VAL A 196 12.39 12.11 -9.75
CA VAL A 196 11.31 11.29 -10.32
C VAL A 196 10.55 12.09 -11.38
N PRO A 197 10.64 11.74 -12.69
CA PRO A 197 9.95 12.48 -13.73
C PRO A 197 8.47 12.10 -13.84
N THR A 198 8.06 10.99 -13.24
CA THR A 198 6.69 10.46 -13.31
C THR A 198 5.68 11.47 -12.77
N PRO A 199 4.65 11.87 -13.55
CA PRO A 199 3.52 12.61 -13.01
C PRO A 199 2.91 11.86 -11.82
N THR A 200 2.77 12.53 -10.69
CA THR A 200 2.34 11.88 -9.46
C THR A 200 1.23 12.67 -8.78
N LEU A 201 0.07 12.03 -8.60
CA LEU A 201 -1.03 12.55 -7.80
C LEU A 201 -0.81 12.16 -6.32
N ILE A 202 -0.82 13.16 -5.46
CA ILE A 202 -0.97 12.96 -4.02
C ILE A 202 -2.44 13.24 -3.69
N VAL A 203 -3.14 12.26 -3.12
CA VAL A 203 -4.54 12.43 -2.72
C VAL A 203 -4.70 12.11 -1.24
N ALA A 204 -5.36 13.01 -0.50
CA ALA A 204 -5.50 12.88 0.95
C ALA A 204 -6.85 13.41 1.44
N GLY A 205 -7.33 12.89 2.55
CA GLY A 205 -8.46 13.47 3.25
C GLY A 205 -8.09 14.81 3.91
N ASP A 206 -8.98 15.78 3.86
CA ASP A 206 -8.77 17.09 4.51
C ASP A 206 -8.76 17.00 6.05
N GLY A 207 -9.37 15.94 6.60
CA GLY A 207 -9.33 15.57 8.01
C GLY A 207 -8.29 14.52 8.38
N ASP A 208 -7.46 14.06 7.42
CA ASP A 208 -6.44 13.03 7.65
C ASP A 208 -5.17 13.63 8.28
N THR A 209 -5.02 13.48 9.59
CA THR A 209 -3.85 13.98 10.32
C THR A 209 -2.54 13.26 9.95
N ARG A 210 -2.59 12.05 9.38
CA ARG A 210 -1.40 11.29 8.94
C ARG A 210 -0.82 11.86 7.65
N SER A 211 -1.64 12.52 6.85
CA SER A 211 -1.24 13.15 5.60
C SER A 211 -1.24 14.68 5.66
N ALA A 212 -1.11 15.26 6.87
CA ALA A 212 -1.12 16.72 7.07
C ALA A 212 -0.05 17.45 6.22
N SER A 213 1.07 16.80 5.92
CA SER A 213 2.16 17.31 5.07
C SER A 213 2.05 16.85 3.59
N ALA A 214 0.86 16.44 3.12
CA ALA A 214 0.66 15.99 1.72
C ALA A 214 1.01 17.06 0.69
N GLY A 215 0.75 18.34 1.00
CA GLY A 215 1.15 19.46 0.14
C GLY A 215 2.67 19.59 -0.02
N GLU A 216 3.42 19.37 1.06
CA GLU A 216 4.88 19.38 1.02
C GLU A 216 5.42 18.19 0.22
N LEU A 217 4.79 17.01 0.35
CA LEU A 217 5.14 15.84 -0.45
C LEU A 217 4.89 16.09 -1.94
N ALA A 218 3.74 16.67 -2.31
CA ALA A 218 3.44 17.01 -3.69
C ALA A 218 4.45 18.05 -4.25
N GLY A 219 4.81 19.06 -3.46
CA GLY A 219 5.81 20.07 -3.84
C GLY A 219 7.24 19.54 -3.95
N LEU A 220 7.55 18.39 -3.36
CA LEU A 220 8.86 17.73 -3.48
C LEU A 220 9.06 17.07 -4.86
N LEU A 221 7.98 16.56 -5.45
CA LEU A 221 7.99 15.86 -6.73
C LEU A 221 7.95 16.85 -7.91
N PRO A 222 8.80 16.72 -8.94
CA PRO A 222 8.84 17.66 -10.08
C PRO A 222 7.49 17.82 -10.78
N ASN A 223 6.71 16.74 -10.88
CA ASN A 223 5.39 16.71 -11.50
C ASN A 223 4.32 16.26 -10.50
N GLY A 224 4.46 16.69 -9.23
CA GLY A 224 3.52 16.38 -8.17
C GLY A 224 2.27 17.25 -8.23
N ARG A 225 1.10 16.65 -8.03
CA ARG A 225 -0.19 17.33 -7.93
C ARG A 225 -0.88 16.89 -6.64
N LEU A 226 -1.47 17.83 -5.89
CA LEU A 226 -2.27 17.54 -4.69
C LEU A 226 -3.75 17.65 -5.01
N VAL A 227 -4.53 16.70 -4.51
CA VAL A 227 -5.99 16.79 -4.37
C VAL A 227 -6.36 16.45 -2.94
N LEU A 228 -7.08 17.36 -2.28
CA LEU A 228 -7.70 17.12 -0.98
C LEU A 228 -9.17 16.78 -1.19
N ILE A 229 -9.65 15.75 -0.50
CA ILE A 229 -11.04 15.30 -0.54
C ILE A 229 -11.62 15.28 0.89
N PRO A 230 -12.93 15.41 1.09
CA PRO A 230 -13.52 15.38 2.41
C PRO A 230 -13.31 14.03 3.10
N GLY A 231 -12.86 14.02 4.35
CA GLY A 231 -12.79 12.82 5.19
C GLY A 231 -11.47 12.62 5.90
N ASP A 232 -11.44 11.58 6.75
CA ASP A 232 -10.26 11.13 7.48
C ASP A 232 -9.51 10.02 6.73
N HIS A 233 -8.45 9.48 7.35
CA HIS A 233 -7.56 8.47 6.75
C HIS A 233 -8.29 7.22 6.22
N LEU A 234 -9.32 6.75 6.90
CA LEU A 234 -10.06 5.55 6.51
C LEU A 234 -11.34 5.89 5.74
N GLY A 235 -11.98 7.00 6.05
CA GLY A 235 -13.24 7.42 5.46
C GLY A 235 -13.14 7.74 3.97
N VAL A 236 -11.96 8.12 3.48
CA VAL A 236 -11.75 8.43 2.05
C VAL A 236 -11.50 7.19 1.18
N ILE A 237 -11.21 6.03 1.80
CA ILE A 237 -10.98 4.79 1.04
C ILE A 237 -12.31 4.35 0.40
N GLY A 238 -12.37 4.39 -0.94
CA GLY A 238 -13.58 4.06 -1.68
C GLY A 238 -14.60 5.19 -1.78
N ALA A 239 -14.31 6.39 -1.28
CA ALA A 239 -15.12 7.56 -1.52
C ALA A 239 -15.20 7.88 -3.02
N PRO A 240 -16.36 8.27 -3.56
CA PRO A 240 -16.49 8.65 -4.97
C PRO A 240 -15.47 9.72 -5.39
N GLU A 241 -15.22 10.69 -4.53
CA GLU A 241 -14.27 11.77 -4.79
C GLU A 241 -12.82 11.27 -4.95
N LEU A 242 -12.45 10.19 -4.24
CA LEU A 242 -11.13 9.53 -4.43
C LEU A 242 -11.08 8.90 -5.82
N ILE A 243 -12.13 8.17 -6.19
CA ILE A 243 -12.20 7.46 -7.47
C ILE A 243 -12.16 8.46 -8.62
N ASP A 244 -12.97 9.52 -8.54
CA ASP A 244 -13.01 10.60 -9.54
C ASP A 244 -11.62 11.26 -9.69
N ALA A 245 -10.97 11.63 -8.58
CA ALA A 245 -9.65 12.25 -8.61
C ALA A 245 -8.59 11.31 -9.24
N VAL A 246 -8.67 10.02 -8.96
CA VAL A 246 -7.76 9.01 -9.55
C VAL A 246 -8.03 8.86 -11.03
N VAL A 247 -9.26 8.65 -11.44
CA VAL A 247 -9.65 8.44 -12.85
C VAL A 247 -9.33 9.67 -13.69
N ASP A 248 -9.67 10.87 -13.23
CA ASP A 248 -9.38 12.14 -13.92
C ASP A 248 -7.87 12.37 -14.11
N PHE A 249 -7.06 11.89 -13.17
CA PHE A 249 -5.61 12.03 -13.25
C PHE A 249 -4.96 10.99 -14.16
N LEU A 250 -5.49 9.78 -14.20
CA LEU A 250 -4.93 8.70 -15.03
C LEU A 250 -5.25 8.89 -16.52
N GLY A 251 -6.34 9.57 -16.87
CA GLY A 251 -6.74 9.96 -18.24
C GLY A 251 -7.47 8.89 -19.01
#